data_108eb80999c3ca5f66cfa02abe565c2e
#
_entry.id   108eb80999c3ca5f66cfa02abe565c2e
#
_cell.length_a   1.000
_cell.length_b   1.000
_cell.length_c   1.000
_cell.angle_alpha   90.00
_cell.angle_beta   90.00
_cell.angle_gamma   90.00
#
_symmetry.space_group_name_H-M   'P 1'
#
loop_
_entity.id
_entity.type
_entity.pdbx_description
1 polymer ?
#
loop_
_entity_poly.entity_id
_entity_poly.type
_entity_poly.pdbx_seq_one_letter_code
_entity_poly.pdbx_strand_id
1 'polypeptide(L)'
;MNCLPVIQIAAITGPWGISFIVFLFAGTAAALLSGAGERWQRRVLPVAVGLVVCALLVFGKWRLQSSPAAQSVAVTLIAKDVPMSVYLGSEEQASELLREYADEIRRVTPAGTQAVVLPEKIGRISESALPEVDSLYSSTAAASRAAIVLGLVRKTPSAAFNSSRLYSADGKLQANYDKHHLIPGVEPEKPGDKRVILDEPSGRWGLQICKDMDFPKLSREYAAEGANLLLVPAWDFNLDGWLHAGMAILRAVENGFALAPSARNGLLTLSDNRGRILAEAATEPGRFVSITGKVNVAHEETFYTRAGDWFAWICVAVFVSLLAFQLLAPSQTGEKRHA
;
A
#
# COMPACT_ATOMS: atom_id res chain seq x y z
N MET A 1 -10.22 -1.32 7.15
CA MET A 1 -9.88 -0.17 8.03
C MET A 1 -11.15 0.57 8.41
N ASN A 2 -11.71 0.26 9.59
CA ASN A 2 -13.08 0.67 9.90
C ASN A 2 -13.21 2.06 10.54
N CYS A 3 -12.10 2.77 10.77
CA CYS A 3 -12.15 4.11 11.37
C CYS A 3 -11.30 5.12 10.60
N LEU A 4 -11.83 5.59 9.47
CA LEU A 4 -11.15 6.57 8.61
C LEU A 4 -10.65 7.82 9.35
N PRO A 5 -11.39 8.44 10.31
CA PRO A 5 -10.86 9.58 11.03
C PRO A 5 -9.59 9.30 11.83
N VAL A 6 -9.47 8.10 12.42
CA VAL A 6 -8.29 7.74 13.23
C VAL A 6 -7.05 7.57 12.36
N ILE A 7 -7.17 6.92 11.21
CA ILE A 7 -6.00 6.66 10.35
C ILE A 7 -5.42 7.94 9.71
N GLN A 8 -6.17 9.07 9.71
CA GLN A 8 -5.68 10.32 9.15
C GLN A 8 -4.43 10.87 9.86
N ILE A 9 -4.21 10.48 11.12
CA ILE A 9 -3.00 10.88 11.86
C ILE A 9 -1.72 10.34 11.20
N ALA A 10 -1.83 9.26 10.43
CA ALA A 10 -0.71 8.68 9.71
C ALA A 10 -0.07 9.65 8.71
N ALA A 11 -0.81 10.64 8.20
CA ALA A 11 -0.25 11.71 7.36
C ALA A 11 0.72 12.64 8.12
N ILE A 12 0.73 12.59 9.46
CA ILE A 12 1.66 13.37 10.31
C ILE A 12 2.73 12.47 10.91
N THR A 13 2.33 11.36 11.51
CA THR A 13 3.18 10.52 12.35
C THR A 13 3.60 9.21 11.70
N GLY A 14 3.11 8.91 10.49
CA GLY A 14 3.15 7.56 9.95
C GLY A 14 2.31 6.58 10.79
N PRO A 15 2.55 5.27 10.68
CA PRO A 15 1.81 4.25 11.43
C PRO A 15 2.02 4.34 12.95
N TRP A 16 3.11 4.98 13.36
CA TRP A 16 3.55 5.05 14.76
C TRP A 16 2.58 5.80 15.67
N GLY A 17 1.92 6.86 15.16
CA GLY A 17 0.89 7.57 15.94
C GLY A 17 -0.32 6.71 16.24
N ILE A 18 -0.72 5.84 15.30
CA ILE A 18 -1.83 4.89 15.50
C ILE A 18 -1.45 3.90 16.60
N SER A 19 -0.26 3.30 16.50
CA SER A 19 0.27 2.38 17.51
C SER A 19 0.37 3.06 18.89
N PHE A 20 0.88 4.28 18.93
CA PHE A 20 0.99 5.07 20.17
C PHE A 20 -0.36 5.26 20.85
N ILE A 21 -1.41 5.60 20.09
CA ILE A 21 -2.76 5.80 20.66
C ILE A 21 -3.32 4.50 21.24
N VAL A 22 -3.13 3.38 20.55
CA VAL A 22 -3.57 2.06 21.03
C VAL A 22 -2.88 1.71 22.34
N PHE A 23 -1.57 1.89 22.44
CA PHE A 23 -0.81 1.64 23.67
C PHE A 23 -1.14 2.65 24.78
N LEU A 24 -1.34 3.92 24.45
CA LEU A 24 -1.73 4.95 25.40
C LEU A 24 -3.08 4.62 26.05
N PHE A 25 -4.06 4.18 25.24
CA PHE A 25 -5.36 3.75 25.74
C PHE A 25 -5.23 2.51 26.64
N ALA A 26 -4.52 1.47 26.16
CA ALA A 26 -4.33 0.23 26.92
C ALA A 26 -3.57 0.48 28.26
N GLY A 27 -2.51 1.29 28.24
CA GLY A 27 -1.75 1.67 29.42
C GLY A 27 -2.58 2.47 30.42
N THR A 28 -3.42 3.39 29.93
CA THR A 28 -4.34 4.16 30.78
C THR A 28 -5.37 3.25 31.46
N ALA A 29 -5.97 2.33 30.70
CA ALA A 29 -6.92 1.37 31.23
C ALA A 29 -6.26 0.47 32.29
N ALA A 30 -5.06 -0.05 32.04
CA ALA A 30 -4.30 -0.85 32.99
C ALA A 30 -3.98 -0.07 34.29
N ALA A 31 -3.54 1.19 34.17
CA ALA A 31 -3.25 2.04 35.34
C ALA A 31 -4.51 2.32 36.19
N LEU A 32 -5.64 2.52 35.56
CA LEU A 32 -6.92 2.69 36.27
C LEU A 32 -7.38 1.41 37.00
N LEU A 33 -7.30 0.27 36.32
CA LEU A 33 -7.72 -1.02 36.85
C LEU A 33 -6.81 -1.51 38.00
N SER A 34 -5.50 -1.30 37.89
CA SER A 34 -4.53 -1.68 38.95
C SER A 34 -4.56 -0.79 40.16
N GLY A 35 -5.25 0.34 40.07
CA GLY A 35 -5.23 1.36 41.13
C GLY A 35 -3.87 2.05 41.30
N ALA A 36 -2.95 1.89 40.35
CA ALA A 36 -1.62 2.51 40.38
C ALA A 36 -1.69 4.04 40.28
N GLY A 37 -0.70 4.72 40.86
CA GLY A 37 -0.61 6.18 40.84
C GLY A 37 -1.47 6.90 41.88
N GLU A 38 -1.24 8.19 42.02
CA GLU A 38 -1.95 9.06 42.95
C GLU A 38 -3.40 9.35 42.49
N ARG A 39 -4.28 9.77 43.42
CA ARG A 39 -5.69 10.03 43.12
C ARG A 39 -5.90 11.08 42.01
N TRP A 40 -5.03 12.09 41.92
CA TRP A 40 -5.13 13.10 40.89
C TRP A 40 -4.72 12.55 39.51
N GLN A 41 -3.71 11.69 39.43
CA GLN A 41 -3.28 11.03 38.18
C GLN A 41 -4.40 10.17 37.60
N ARG A 42 -5.11 9.42 38.45
CA ARG A 42 -6.26 8.60 38.04
C ARG A 42 -7.44 9.42 37.49
N ARG A 43 -7.54 10.70 37.82
CA ARG A 43 -8.58 11.60 37.30
C ARG A 43 -8.12 12.32 36.04
N VAL A 44 -6.87 12.80 36.02
CA VAL A 44 -6.32 13.62 34.93
C VAL A 44 -5.97 12.77 33.71
N LEU A 45 -5.39 11.59 33.92
CA LEU A 45 -4.93 10.74 32.81
C LEU A 45 -6.05 10.34 31.82
N PRO A 46 -7.21 9.80 32.25
CA PRO A 46 -8.27 9.45 31.32
C PRO A 46 -8.89 10.67 30.62
N VAL A 47 -8.94 11.83 31.30
CA VAL A 47 -9.40 13.07 30.67
C VAL A 47 -8.41 13.53 29.60
N ALA A 48 -7.10 13.51 29.88
CA ALA A 48 -6.07 13.87 28.92
C ALA A 48 -6.09 12.95 27.68
N VAL A 49 -6.20 11.64 27.90
CA VAL A 49 -6.31 10.66 26.81
C VAL A 49 -7.60 10.88 26.01
N GLY A 50 -8.72 11.14 26.68
CA GLY A 50 -9.99 11.48 26.02
C GLY A 50 -9.87 12.72 25.13
N LEU A 51 -9.21 13.77 25.62
CA LEU A 51 -8.95 15.00 24.83
C LEU A 51 -8.06 14.73 23.62
N VAL A 52 -7.03 13.91 23.77
CA VAL A 52 -6.17 13.50 22.63
C VAL A 52 -6.99 12.75 21.59
N VAL A 53 -7.80 11.77 22.00
CA VAL A 53 -8.66 11.02 21.07
C VAL A 53 -9.67 11.94 20.37
N CYS A 54 -10.31 12.84 21.11
CA CYS A 54 -11.23 13.82 20.52
C CYS A 54 -10.53 14.73 19.51
N ALA A 55 -9.34 15.24 19.83
CA ALA A 55 -8.56 16.08 18.91
C ALA A 55 -8.20 15.33 17.63
N LEU A 56 -7.82 14.05 17.73
CA LEU A 56 -7.54 13.20 16.59
C LEU A 56 -8.77 12.94 15.71
N LEU A 57 -9.92 12.70 16.32
CA LEU A 57 -11.17 12.51 15.57
C LEU A 57 -11.59 13.80 14.85
N VAL A 58 -11.43 14.96 15.50
CA VAL A 58 -11.71 16.27 14.90
C VAL A 58 -10.76 16.54 13.72
N PHE A 59 -9.45 16.32 13.92
CA PHE A 59 -8.44 16.45 12.87
C PHE A 59 -8.75 15.52 11.70
N GLY A 60 -9.03 14.24 11.98
CA GLY A 60 -9.33 13.26 10.95
C GLY A 60 -10.60 13.59 10.17
N LYS A 61 -11.64 14.05 10.84
CA LYS A 61 -12.88 14.51 10.19
C LYS A 61 -12.63 15.73 9.32
N TRP A 62 -11.89 16.71 9.82
CA TRP A 62 -11.49 17.90 9.05
C TRP A 62 -10.70 17.50 7.80
N ARG A 63 -9.67 16.65 7.94
CA ARG A 63 -8.85 16.19 6.81
C ARG A 63 -9.68 15.44 5.77
N LEU A 64 -10.64 14.63 6.20
CA LEU A 64 -11.55 13.93 5.29
C LEU A 64 -12.47 14.89 4.50
N GLN A 65 -12.83 16.03 5.05
CA GLN A 65 -13.65 17.04 4.38
C GLN A 65 -12.84 17.95 3.44
N SER A 66 -11.53 18.12 3.72
CA SER A 66 -10.62 19.01 3.00
C SER A 66 -9.92 18.28 1.83
N SER A 67 -10.66 17.76 0.87
CA SER A 67 -10.02 17.17 -0.31
C SER A 67 -9.69 18.27 -1.32
N PRO A 68 -8.42 18.38 -1.78
CA PRO A 68 -8.08 19.30 -2.85
C PRO A 68 -8.82 18.94 -4.14
N ALA A 69 -9.09 19.96 -4.97
CA ALA A 69 -9.61 19.71 -6.31
C ALA A 69 -8.59 18.86 -7.09
N ALA A 70 -9.04 17.77 -7.66
CA ALA A 70 -8.18 16.79 -8.31
C ALA A 70 -8.76 16.37 -9.65
N GLN A 71 -7.87 15.97 -10.55
CA GLN A 71 -8.27 15.24 -11.74
C GLN A 71 -8.75 13.84 -11.33
N SER A 72 -9.67 13.29 -12.10
CA SER A 72 -10.22 11.95 -11.86
C SER A 72 -9.67 11.01 -12.92
N VAL A 73 -9.09 9.89 -12.48
CA VAL A 73 -8.59 8.81 -13.34
C VAL A 73 -9.53 7.63 -13.23
N ALA A 74 -10.05 7.16 -14.36
CA ALA A 74 -10.81 5.91 -14.40
C ALA A 74 -9.84 4.74 -14.47
N VAL A 75 -9.90 3.85 -13.48
CA VAL A 75 -9.04 2.68 -13.38
C VAL A 75 -9.89 1.42 -13.35
N THR A 76 -9.49 0.41 -14.12
CA THR A 76 -10.06 -0.94 -14.09
C THR A 76 -9.02 -1.89 -13.47
N LEU A 77 -9.44 -2.67 -12.48
CA LEU A 77 -8.64 -3.75 -11.90
C LEU A 77 -9.24 -5.07 -12.36
N ILE A 78 -8.40 -6.02 -12.76
CA ILE A 78 -8.81 -7.33 -13.25
C ILE A 78 -7.93 -8.39 -12.61
N ALA A 79 -8.52 -9.42 -12.00
CA ALA A 79 -7.78 -10.56 -11.50
C ALA A 79 -8.56 -11.87 -11.65
N LYS A 80 -7.82 -12.98 -11.68
CA LYS A 80 -8.31 -14.35 -11.70
C LYS A 80 -7.43 -15.18 -10.77
N ASP A 81 -8.04 -15.86 -9.82
CA ASP A 81 -7.30 -16.80 -8.97
C ASP A 81 -7.04 -18.07 -9.76
N VAL A 82 -5.76 -18.42 -9.86
CA VAL A 82 -5.33 -19.65 -10.52
C VAL A 82 -4.54 -20.52 -9.54
N PRO A 83 -4.63 -21.85 -9.64
CA PRO A 83 -3.83 -22.75 -8.82
C PRO A 83 -2.32 -22.51 -9.00
N MET A 84 -1.54 -22.79 -7.95
CA MET A 84 -0.08 -22.67 -7.99
C MET A 84 0.53 -23.50 -9.12
N SER A 85 -0.08 -24.65 -9.49
CA SER A 85 0.35 -25.49 -10.60
C SER A 85 0.32 -24.78 -11.94
N VAL A 86 -0.60 -23.82 -12.16
CA VAL A 86 -0.65 -23.02 -13.37
C VAL A 86 0.52 -22.02 -13.40
N TYR A 87 0.80 -21.38 -12.28
CA TYR A 87 1.93 -20.47 -12.13
C TYR A 87 3.29 -21.18 -12.30
N LEU A 88 3.42 -22.40 -11.76
CA LEU A 88 4.63 -23.22 -11.88
C LEU A 88 4.68 -24.05 -13.18
N GLY A 89 3.64 -23.94 -14.00
CA GLY A 89 3.49 -24.66 -15.26
C GLY A 89 4.47 -24.25 -16.35
N SER A 90 4.19 -24.73 -17.56
CA SER A 90 5.02 -24.42 -18.72
C SER A 90 4.83 -22.97 -19.19
N GLU A 91 5.76 -22.49 -20.04
CA GLU A 91 5.67 -21.17 -20.65
C GLU A 91 4.47 -21.06 -21.61
N GLU A 92 4.05 -22.17 -22.22
CA GLU A 92 2.85 -22.23 -23.05
C GLU A 92 1.59 -21.98 -22.23
N GLN A 93 1.47 -22.58 -21.02
CA GLN A 93 0.36 -22.34 -20.10
C GLN A 93 0.36 -20.88 -19.62
N ALA A 94 1.54 -20.32 -19.34
CA ALA A 94 1.67 -18.91 -18.99
C ALA A 94 1.23 -18.00 -20.14
N SER A 95 1.61 -18.31 -21.38
CA SER A 95 1.23 -17.56 -22.57
C SER A 95 -0.28 -17.66 -22.85
N GLU A 96 -0.90 -18.81 -22.61
CA GLU A 96 -2.35 -18.98 -22.72
C GLU A 96 -3.10 -18.11 -21.69
N LEU A 97 -2.69 -18.14 -20.43
CA LEU A 97 -3.28 -17.30 -19.40
C LEU A 97 -3.11 -15.81 -19.70
N LEU A 98 -1.96 -15.40 -20.25
CA LEU A 98 -1.73 -14.02 -20.69
C LEU A 98 -2.68 -13.61 -21.83
N ARG A 99 -2.98 -14.52 -22.77
CA ARG A 99 -3.99 -14.26 -23.81
C ARG A 99 -5.40 -14.15 -23.23
N GLU A 100 -5.77 -15.02 -22.28
CA GLU A 100 -7.05 -14.92 -21.56
C GLU A 100 -7.22 -13.54 -20.88
N TYR A 101 -6.15 -13.04 -20.23
CA TYR A 101 -6.18 -11.70 -19.63
C TYR A 101 -6.32 -10.59 -20.68
N ALA A 102 -5.63 -10.70 -21.82
CA ALA A 102 -5.76 -9.74 -22.90
C ALA A 102 -7.17 -9.70 -23.48
N ASP A 103 -7.82 -10.87 -23.65
CA ASP A 103 -9.20 -10.97 -24.11
C ASP A 103 -10.18 -10.42 -23.07
N GLU A 104 -9.94 -10.70 -21.78
CA GLU A 104 -10.76 -10.16 -20.71
C GLU A 104 -10.67 -8.63 -20.63
N ILE A 105 -9.48 -8.03 -20.81
CA ILE A 105 -9.32 -6.58 -20.90
C ILE A 105 -10.22 -6.00 -22.01
N ARG A 106 -10.18 -6.58 -23.21
CA ARG A 106 -11.00 -6.11 -24.35
C ARG A 106 -12.48 -6.23 -24.05
N ARG A 107 -12.89 -7.26 -23.29
CA ARG A 107 -14.30 -7.55 -22.98
C ARG A 107 -14.86 -6.63 -21.91
N VAL A 108 -14.10 -6.32 -20.83
CA VAL A 108 -14.66 -5.68 -19.64
C VAL A 108 -14.24 -4.22 -19.44
N THR A 109 -13.24 -3.72 -20.17
CA THR A 109 -12.74 -2.37 -19.96
C THR A 109 -13.71 -1.34 -20.53
N PRO A 110 -14.35 -0.49 -19.69
CA PRO A 110 -15.27 0.55 -20.19
C PRO A 110 -14.54 1.61 -21.02
N ALA A 111 -15.24 2.20 -21.97
CA ALA A 111 -14.73 3.36 -22.70
C ALA A 111 -14.39 4.51 -21.72
N GLY A 112 -13.24 5.15 -21.93
CA GLY A 112 -12.74 6.22 -21.07
C GLY A 112 -11.95 5.73 -19.84
N THR A 113 -11.73 4.42 -19.68
CA THR A 113 -10.74 3.90 -18.75
C THR A 113 -9.34 4.39 -19.15
N GLN A 114 -8.57 4.90 -18.18
CA GLN A 114 -7.24 5.43 -18.44
C GLN A 114 -6.14 4.42 -18.09
N ALA A 115 -6.38 3.57 -17.07
CA ALA A 115 -5.45 2.50 -16.67
C ALA A 115 -6.18 1.19 -16.38
N VAL A 116 -5.58 0.08 -16.78
CA VAL A 116 -5.96 -1.28 -16.38
C VAL A 116 -4.81 -1.88 -15.60
N VAL A 117 -5.06 -2.43 -14.41
CA VAL A 117 -4.05 -3.07 -13.58
C VAL A 117 -4.37 -4.55 -13.45
N LEU A 118 -3.39 -5.38 -13.78
CA LEU A 118 -3.44 -6.82 -13.68
C LEU A 118 -2.65 -7.31 -12.45
N PRO A 119 -2.85 -8.54 -11.97
CA PRO A 119 -2.15 -9.04 -10.80
C PRO A 119 -0.67 -9.34 -11.03
N GLU A 120 0.00 -9.59 -9.94
CA GLU A 120 1.40 -10.00 -9.89
C GLU A 120 1.58 -11.43 -10.43
N LYS A 121 2.71 -11.66 -11.13
CA LYS A 121 3.18 -13.00 -11.54
C LYS A 121 2.13 -13.82 -12.30
N ILE A 122 1.44 -13.23 -13.26
CA ILE A 122 0.46 -13.97 -14.09
C ILE A 122 1.13 -15.14 -14.80
N GLY A 123 2.39 -14.96 -15.27
CA GLY A 123 3.15 -15.99 -15.95
C GLY A 123 4.65 -15.84 -15.76
N ARG A 124 5.39 -16.88 -16.07
CA ARG A 124 6.85 -16.92 -16.10
C ARG A 124 7.32 -16.97 -17.55
N ILE A 125 7.89 -15.89 -18.02
CA ILE A 125 8.19 -15.68 -19.45
C ILE A 125 9.70 -15.53 -19.63
N SER A 126 10.28 -16.29 -20.59
CA SER A 126 11.67 -16.17 -20.99
C SER A 126 11.90 -14.88 -21.78
N GLU A 127 13.14 -14.43 -21.80
CA GLU A 127 13.52 -13.22 -22.54
C GLU A 127 13.23 -13.37 -24.05
N SER A 128 13.33 -14.60 -24.58
CA SER A 128 13.02 -14.90 -25.99
C SER A 128 11.53 -14.79 -26.33
N ALA A 129 10.63 -15.06 -25.38
CA ALA A 129 9.18 -14.98 -25.58
C ALA A 129 8.59 -13.60 -25.21
N LEU A 130 9.35 -12.73 -24.53
CA LEU A 130 8.90 -11.38 -24.20
C LEU A 130 8.40 -10.55 -25.39
N PRO A 131 9.02 -10.57 -26.59
CA PRO A 131 8.53 -9.80 -27.72
C PRO A 131 7.09 -10.17 -28.15
N GLU A 132 6.71 -11.45 -28.04
CA GLU A 132 5.34 -11.87 -28.32
C GLU A 132 4.35 -11.31 -27.28
N VAL A 133 4.71 -11.38 -25.99
CA VAL A 133 3.92 -10.82 -24.89
C VAL A 133 3.80 -9.30 -25.04
N ASP A 134 4.90 -8.62 -25.37
CA ASP A 134 4.93 -7.18 -25.60
C ASP A 134 4.01 -6.79 -26.78
N SER A 135 4.05 -7.53 -27.87
CA SER A 135 3.17 -7.30 -29.04
C SER A 135 1.69 -7.48 -28.69
N LEU A 136 1.36 -8.53 -27.90
CA LEU A 136 0.00 -8.81 -27.45
C LEU A 136 -0.54 -7.66 -26.58
N TYR A 137 0.22 -7.22 -25.56
CA TYR A 137 -0.24 -6.19 -24.64
C TYR A 137 -0.18 -4.79 -25.23
N SER A 138 0.77 -4.51 -26.13
CA SER A 138 0.80 -3.29 -26.93
C SER A 138 -0.46 -3.15 -27.80
N SER A 139 -0.83 -4.20 -28.52
CA SER A 139 -2.05 -4.19 -29.34
C SER A 139 -3.33 -4.11 -28.49
N THR A 140 -3.34 -4.76 -27.32
CA THR A 140 -4.47 -4.72 -26.39
C THR A 140 -4.65 -3.32 -25.78
N ALA A 141 -3.57 -2.66 -25.37
CA ALA A 141 -3.58 -1.31 -24.83
C ALA A 141 -4.07 -0.31 -25.87
N ALA A 142 -3.57 -0.39 -27.11
CA ALA A 142 -4.02 0.45 -28.22
C ALA A 142 -5.49 0.24 -28.55
N ALA A 143 -5.96 -1.02 -28.59
CA ALA A 143 -7.36 -1.35 -28.86
C ALA A 143 -8.31 -0.85 -27.75
N SER A 144 -7.91 -0.97 -26.49
CA SER A 144 -8.67 -0.53 -25.31
C SER A 144 -8.55 0.97 -25.05
N ARG A 145 -7.58 1.65 -25.67
CA ARG A 145 -7.23 3.06 -25.44
C ARG A 145 -6.95 3.34 -23.95
N ALA A 146 -6.36 2.39 -23.25
CA ALA A 146 -6.03 2.45 -21.83
C ALA A 146 -4.61 1.96 -21.62
N ALA A 147 -3.89 2.58 -20.69
CA ALA A 147 -2.62 2.04 -20.24
C ALA A 147 -2.83 0.70 -19.53
N ILE A 148 -1.95 -0.28 -19.76
CA ILE A 148 -2.04 -1.60 -19.11
C ILE A 148 -0.81 -1.84 -18.27
N VAL A 149 -1.01 -2.20 -17.00
CA VAL A 149 0.02 -2.64 -16.08
C VAL A 149 -0.07 -4.15 -15.91
N LEU A 150 0.95 -4.85 -16.42
CA LEU A 150 1.05 -6.30 -16.46
C LEU A 150 2.08 -6.80 -15.45
N GLY A 151 1.69 -7.67 -14.51
CA GLY A 151 2.60 -8.36 -13.58
C GLY A 151 3.02 -9.73 -14.12
N LEU A 152 4.33 -9.96 -14.29
CA LEU A 152 4.88 -11.24 -14.74
C LEU A 152 6.25 -11.52 -14.11
N VAL A 153 6.74 -12.76 -14.23
CA VAL A 153 8.14 -13.10 -13.95
C VAL A 153 8.89 -13.14 -15.26
N ARG A 154 9.88 -12.26 -15.39
CA ARG A 154 10.79 -12.19 -16.53
C ARG A 154 12.04 -13.03 -16.24
N LYS A 155 12.31 -14.03 -17.07
CA LYS A 155 13.49 -14.87 -16.97
C LYS A 155 14.53 -14.43 -18.00
N THR A 156 15.71 -14.07 -17.52
CA THR A 156 16.92 -13.87 -18.33
C THR A 156 17.83 -15.09 -18.21
N PRO A 157 18.87 -15.22 -19.02
CA PRO A 157 19.83 -16.33 -18.89
C PRO A 157 20.53 -16.41 -17.53
N SER A 158 20.64 -15.29 -16.81
CA SER A 158 21.38 -15.20 -15.55
C SER A 158 20.49 -14.99 -14.30
N ALA A 159 19.22 -14.62 -14.47
CA ALA A 159 18.34 -14.28 -13.36
C ALA A 159 16.86 -14.33 -13.75
N ALA A 160 15.99 -14.30 -12.72
CA ALA A 160 14.57 -14.01 -12.88
C ALA A 160 14.23 -12.75 -12.10
N PHE A 161 13.23 -11.99 -12.56
CA PHE A 161 12.74 -10.78 -11.92
C PHE A 161 11.23 -10.82 -11.84
N ASN A 162 10.68 -10.44 -10.70
CA ASN A 162 9.26 -10.19 -10.55
C ASN A 162 8.99 -8.78 -11.07
N SER A 163 8.39 -8.68 -12.24
CA SER A 163 8.33 -7.44 -13.02
C SER A 163 6.89 -6.95 -13.21
N SER A 164 6.73 -5.64 -13.21
CA SER A 164 5.54 -4.93 -13.66
C SER A 164 5.87 -4.13 -14.93
N ARG A 165 5.18 -4.43 -16.02
CA ARG A 165 5.38 -3.77 -17.31
C ARG A 165 4.20 -2.87 -17.63
N LEU A 166 4.46 -1.62 -18.01
CA LEU A 166 3.43 -0.66 -18.37
C LEU A 166 3.46 -0.41 -19.89
N TYR A 167 2.32 -0.64 -20.52
CA TYR A 167 2.06 -0.31 -21.92
C TYR A 167 1.12 0.89 -21.95
N SER A 168 1.50 1.96 -22.65
CA SER A 168 0.68 3.17 -22.79
C SER A 168 -0.55 2.94 -23.68
N ALA A 169 -1.51 3.83 -23.60
CA ALA A 169 -2.76 3.77 -24.37
C ALA A 169 -2.55 3.81 -25.92
N ASP A 170 -1.38 4.24 -26.38
CA ASP A 170 -0.97 4.17 -27.79
C ASP A 170 -0.19 2.89 -28.15
N GLY A 171 -0.08 1.94 -27.20
CA GLY A 171 0.50 0.63 -27.40
C GLY A 171 2.02 0.55 -27.26
N LYS A 172 2.68 1.56 -26.67
CA LYS A 172 4.14 1.49 -26.45
C LYS A 172 4.46 0.92 -25.08
N LEU A 173 5.45 0.04 -24.99
CA LEU A 173 6.05 -0.31 -23.71
C LEU A 173 6.77 0.91 -23.15
N GLN A 174 6.24 1.47 -22.09
CA GLN A 174 6.70 2.73 -21.48
C GLN A 174 7.64 2.48 -20.32
N ALA A 175 7.40 1.42 -19.53
CA ALA A 175 8.19 1.13 -18.35
C ALA A 175 8.26 -0.36 -18.01
N ASN A 176 9.34 -0.73 -17.33
CA ASN A 176 9.48 -2.00 -16.62
C ASN A 176 9.98 -1.69 -15.20
N TYR A 177 9.24 -2.14 -14.21
CA TYR A 177 9.59 -2.08 -12.80
C TYR A 177 9.86 -3.49 -12.28
N ASP A 178 10.98 -3.70 -11.61
CA ASP A 178 11.29 -4.96 -10.94
C ASP A 178 11.11 -4.79 -9.43
N LYS A 179 10.42 -5.73 -8.79
CA LYS A 179 10.06 -5.70 -7.37
C LYS A 179 11.28 -5.50 -6.47
N HIS A 180 11.22 -4.54 -5.56
CA HIS A 180 12.31 -4.24 -4.63
C HIS A 180 12.36 -5.19 -3.45
N HIS A 181 11.20 -5.49 -2.86
CA HIS A 181 11.10 -6.24 -1.62
C HIS A 181 10.50 -7.63 -1.88
N LEU A 182 11.38 -8.59 -2.08
CA LEU A 182 11.00 -10.00 -2.26
C LEU A 182 10.62 -10.64 -0.92
N ILE A 183 9.82 -11.70 -0.95
CA ILE A 183 9.49 -12.51 0.23
C ILE A 183 10.63 -13.49 0.47
N PRO A 184 11.40 -13.36 1.59
CA PRO A 184 12.52 -14.24 1.89
C PRO A 184 12.08 -15.71 1.95
N GLY A 185 12.84 -16.59 1.28
CA GLY A 185 12.58 -18.03 1.25
C GLY A 185 11.41 -18.46 0.34
N VAL A 186 10.67 -17.51 -0.25
CA VAL A 186 9.53 -17.79 -1.14
C VAL A 186 9.81 -17.32 -2.56
N GLU A 187 10.38 -16.13 -2.71
CA GLU A 187 10.68 -15.53 -4.02
C GLU A 187 12.15 -15.68 -4.35
N PRO A 188 12.48 -16.55 -5.34
CA PRO A 188 13.88 -16.79 -5.77
C PRO A 188 14.40 -15.74 -6.76
N GLU A 189 13.55 -14.79 -7.15
CA GLU A 189 13.86 -13.74 -8.10
C GLU A 189 14.94 -12.79 -7.54
N LYS A 190 15.55 -11.98 -8.39
CA LYS A 190 16.44 -10.88 -7.96
C LYS A 190 15.63 -9.61 -7.70
N PRO A 191 15.96 -8.83 -6.65
CA PRO A 191 15.31 -7.55 -6.41
C PRO A 191 15.70 -6.51 -7.46
N GLY A 192 14.78 -5.61 -7.76
CA GLY A 192 15.05 -4.37 -8.48
C GLY A 192 15.61 -3.28 -7.56
N ASP A 193 16.05 -2.19 -8.17
CA ASP A 193 16.65 -1.03 -7.48
C ASP A 193 16.15 0.31 -8.01
N LYS A 194 15.34 0.30 -9.09
CA LYS A 194 14.87 1.50 -9.77
C LYS A 194 13.38 1.73 -9.52
N ARG A 195 13.03 2.91 -9.04
CA ARG A 195 11.64 3.37 -9.03
C ARG A 195 11.21 3.75 -10.44
N VAL A 196 9.93 3.59 -10.72
CA VAL A 196 9.29 4.00 -11.96
C VAL A 196 8.18 4.98 -11.64
N ILE A 197 8.30 6.20 -12.15
CA ILE A 197 7.28 7.24 -12.13
C ILE A 197 7.09 7.76 -13.53
N LEU A 198 5.85 7.90 -13.96
CA LEU A 198 5.44 8.30 -15.29
C LEU A 198 4.65 9.59 -15.19
N ASP A 199 4.98 10.54 -16.04
CA ASP A 199 4.23 11.78 -16.19
C ASP A 199 3.07 11.53 -17.18
N GLU A 200 1.86 11.43 -16.66
CA GLU A 200 0.64 11.23 -17.43
C GLU A 200 -0.20 12.54 -17.42
N PRO A 201 -1.08 12.75 -18.41
CA PRO A 201 -1.92 13.97 -18.46
C PRO A 201 -2.74 14.20 -17.18
N SER A 202 -3.08 13.12 -16.47
CA SER A 202 -3.85 13.14 -15.23
C SER A 202 -3.01 13.22 -13.96
N GLY A 203 -1.67 13.20 -14.07
CA GLY A 203 -0.75 13.28 -12.95
C GLY A 203 0.41 12.29 -13.04
N ARG A 204 1.11 12.08 -11.95
CA ARG A 204 2.30 11.21 -11.89
C ARG A 204 1.95 9.84 -11.34
N TRP A 205 2.12 8.82 -12.16
CA TRP A 205 1.81 7.44 -11.80
C TRP A 205 3.07 6.67 -11.42
N GLY A 206 3.03 5.98 -10.28
CA GLY A 206 4.11 5.12 -9.83
C GLY A 206 3.75 3.63 -9.95
N LEU A 207 4.77 2.79 -10.07
CA LEU A 207 4.63 1.33 -10.05
C LEU A 207 5.25 0.75 -8.80
N GLN A 208 4.50 -0.12 -8.10
CA GLN A 208 5.00 -0.99 -7.03
C GLN A 208 4.42 -2.39 -7.22
N ILE A 209 4.98 -3.40 -6.55
CA ILE A 209 4.46 -4.77 -6.61
C ILE A 209 4.23 -5.29 -5.18
N CYS A 210 2.97 -5.60 -4.85
CA CYS A 210 2.56 -6.37 -3.68
C CYS A 210 3.30 -5.95 -2.40
N LYS A 211 4.23 -6.76 -1.90
CA LYS A 211 5.03 -6.57 -0.68
C LYS A 211 5.84 -5.25 -0.64
N ASP A 212 6.05 -4.58 -1.75
CA ASP A 212 6.68 -3.26 -1.74
C ASP A 212 5.88 -2.26 -0.90
N MET A 213 4.56 -2.43 -0.82
CA MET A 213 3.66 -1.61 0.01
C MET A 213 3.82 -1.85 1.53
N ASP A 214 4.47 -2.94 1.95
CA ASP A 214 4.78 -3.19 3.37
C ASP A 214 5.88 -2.25 3.88
N PHE A 215 6.69 -1.70 2.97
CA PHE A 215 7.84 -0.88 3.31
C PHE A 215 7.56 0.62 3.16
N PRO A 216 7.33 1.34 4.27
CA PRO A 216 6.94 2.75 4.24
C PRO A 216 7.94 3.65 3.49
N LYS A 217 9.23 3.33 3.58
CA LYS A 217 10.30 4.12 2.95
C LYS A 217 10.14 4.21 1.44
N LEU A 218 9.89 3.08 0.76
CA LEU A 218 9.73 3.06 -0.69
C LEU A 218 8.53 3.89 -1.13
N SER A 219 7.37 3.69 -0.49
CA SER A 219 6.15 4.46 -0.79
C SER A 219 6.34 5.96 -0.54
N ARG A 220 7.08 6.32 0.52
CA ARG A 220 7.43 7.71 0.84
C ARG A 220 8.33 8.35 -0.24
N GLU A 221 9.28 7.59 -0.79
CA GLU A 221 10.13 8.07 -1.88
C GLU A 221 9.35 8.35 -3.15
N TYR A 222 8.34 7.52 -3.49
CA TYR A 222 7.41 7.81 -4.59
C TYR A 222 6.62 9.10 -4.37
N ALA A 223 6.09 9.30 -3.16
CA ALA A 223 5.36 10.52 -2.83
C ALA A 223 6.24 11.77 -2.86
N ALA A 224 7.47 11.68 -2.33
CA ALA A 224 8.44 12.78 -2.36
C ALA A 224 8.82 13.20 -3.80
N GLU A 225 8.77 12.25 -4.74
CA GLU A 225 8.96 12.52 -6.16
C GLU A 225 7.66 12.95 -6.86
N GLY A 226 6.56 13.14 -6.11
CA GLY A 226 5.30 13.69 -6.61
C GLY A 226 4.32 12.67 -7.21
N ALA A 227 4.52 11.37 -6.98
CA ALA A 227 3.53 10.38 -7.39
C ALA A 227 2.19 10.64 -6.69
N ASN A 228 1.10 10.64 -7.47
CA ASN A 228 -0.25 10.87 -6.97
C ASN A 228 -1.20 9.68 -7.19
N LEU A 229 -0.74 8.66 -7.93
CA LEU A 229 -1.41 7.37 -8.10
C LEU A 229 -0.37 6.25 -8.13
N LEU A 230 -0.55 5.22 -7.31
CA LEU A 230 0.24 3.98 -7.41
C LEU A 230 -0.61 2.87 -8.02
N LEU A 231 -0.09 2.25 -9.07
CA LEU A 231 -0.64 1.08 -9.75
C LEU A 231 0.12 -0.15 -9.27
N VAL A 232 -0.57 -1.11 -8.65
CA VAL A 232 0.09 -2.16 -7.86
C VAL A 232 -0.41 -3.56 -8.24
N PRO A 233 0.27 -4.27 -9.16
CA PRO A 233 0.11 -5.71 -9.28
C PRO A 233 0.38 -6.40 -7.95
N ALA A 234 -0.53 -7.29 -7.51
CA ALA A 234 -0.36 -8.00 -6.25
C ALA A 234 -0.79 -9.47 -6.32
N TRP A 235 -0.28 -10.25 -5.38
CA TRP A 235 -0.67 -11.62 -5.13
C TRP A 235 -0.70 -11.85 -3.62
N ASP A 236 -1.90 -11.94 -3.05
CA ASP A 236 -2.10 -12.13 -1.63
C ASP A 236 -2.21 -13.62 -1.27
N PHE A 237 -2.17 -13.91 0.02
CA PHE A 237 -2.52 -15.21 0.56
C PHE A 237 -3.98 -15.12 1.05
N ASN A 238 -4.85 -16.04 0.65
CA ASN A 238 -6.29 -15.99 0.92
C ASN A 238 -6.70 -15.64 2.37
N LEU A 239 -5.80 -15.86 3.33
CA LEU A 239 -6.06 -15.59 4.75
C LEU A 239 -5.84 -14.12 5.16
N ASP A 240 -5.03 -13.38 4.44
CA ASP A 240 -4.56 -12.03 4.84
C ASP A 240 -4.83 -10.92 3.81
N GLY A 241 -5.54 -11.21 2.72
CA GLY A 241 -5.83 -10.24 1.67
C GLY A 241 -6.44 -8.93 2.19
N TRP A 242 -7.35 -9.00 3.19
CA TRP A 242 -7.91 -7.82 3.84
C TRP A 242 -6.88 -7.00 4.63
N LEU A 243 -5.90 -7.67 5.25
CA LEU A 243 -4.83 -7.01 6.00
C LEU A 243 -3.87 -6.32 5.05
N HIS A 244 -3.46 -7.02 3.98
CA HIS A 244 -2.56 -6.47 2.97
C HIS A 244 -3.18 -5.26 2.24
N ALA A 245 -4.47 -5.37 1.83
CA ALA A 245 -5.21 -4.22 1.30
C ALA A 245 -5.27 -3.05 2.29
N GLY A 246 -5.51 -3.34 3.58
CA GLY A 246 -5.49 -2.34 4.64
C GLY A 246 -4.12 -1.66 4.82
N MET A 247 -3.03 -2.41 4.75
CA MET A 247 -1.67 -1.87 4.82
C MET A 247 -1.37 -0.97 3.61
N ALA A 248 -1.76 -1.39 2.41
CA ALA A 248 -1.62 -0.58 1.20
C ALA A 248 -2.41 0.74 1.30
N ILE A 249 -3.67 0.70 1.78
CA ILE A 249 -4.47 1.91 2.02
C ILE A 249 -3.78 2.84 3.04
N LEU A 250 -3.15 2.30 4.09
CA LEU A 250 -2.42 3.10 5.05
C LEU A 250 -1.24 3.85 4.41
N ARG A 251 -0.50 3.20 3.48
CA ARG A 251 0.55 3.87 2.67
C ARG A 251 0.00 5.06 1.90
N ALA A 252 -1.21 4.92 1.32
CA ALA A 252 -1.87 6.01 0.61
C ALA A 252 -2.17 7.20 1.53
N VAL A 253 -2.69 6.95 2.75
CA VAL A 253 -3.00 7.99 3.74
C VAL A 253 -1.73 8.67 4.27
N GLU A 254 -0.68 7.90 4.54
CA GLU A 254 0.62 8.39 5.00
C GLU A 254 1.26 9.36 4.02
N ASN A 255 1.13 9.06 2.74
CA ASN A 255 1.91 9.71 1.69
C ASN A 255 1.08 10.59 0.75
N GLY A 256 -0.23 10.59 0.87
CA GLY A 256 -1.11 11.51 0.14
C GLY A 256 -1.36 11.17 -1.33
N PHE A 257 -1.15 9.91 -1.75
CA PHE A 257 -1.45 9.43 -3.09
C PHE A 257 -2.68 8.51 -3.12
N ALA A 258 -3.28 8.35 -4.29
CA ALA A 258 -4.32 7.36 -4.55
C ALA A 258 -3.70 5.99 -4.88
N LEU A 259 -4.46 4.92 -4.72
CA LEU A 259 -3.95 3.56 -4.82
C LEU A 259 -4.89 2.64 -5.59
N ALA A 260 -4.31 1.77 -6.45
CA ALA A 260 -5.02 0.83 -7.29
C ALA A 260 -4.33 -0.57 -7.28
N PRO A 261 -4.40 -1.33 -6.18
CA PRO A 261 -3.91 -2.71 -6.14
C PRO A 261 -4.87 -3.67 -6.83
N SER A 262 -4.31 -4.50 -7.71
CA SER A 262 -4.97 -5.64 -8.32
C SER A 262 -4.36 -6.92 -7.77
N ALA A 263 -4.97 -7.49 -6.74
CA ALA A 263 -4.46 -8.70 -6.10
C ALA A 263 -5.22 -9.93 -6.56
N ARG A 264 -4.51 -10.97 -6.99
CA ARG A 264 -5.07 -12.32 -7.05
C ARG A 264 -4.98 -12.98 -5.67
N ASN A 265 -5.88 -13.91 -5.36
CA ASN A 265 -6.06 -14.53 -4.05
C ASN A 265 -6.25 -13.46 -2.94
N GLY A 266 -6.93 -12.35 -3.26
CA GLY A 266 -7.06 -11.21 -2.37
C GLY A 266 -8.17 -10.25 -2.79
N LEU A 267 -7.89 -8.96 -2.67
CA LEU A 267 -8.85 -7.91 -2.97
C LEU A 267 -8.38 -7.03 -4.15
N LEU A 268 -9.28 -6.78 -5.07
CA LEU A 268 -9.20 -5.65 -6.00
C LEU A 268 -9.68 -4.41 -5.25
N THR A 269 -8.85 -3.39 -5.08
CA THR A 269 -9.21 -2.22 -4.27
C THR A 269 -8.83 -0.93 -4.97
N LEU A 270 -9.75 0.01 -5.07
CA LEU A 270 -9.48 1.38 -5.46
C LEU A 270 -9.67 2.28 -4.25
N SER A 271 -8.65 3.04 -3.87
CA SER A 271 -8.75 4.00 -2.77
C SER A 271 -8.18 5.37 -3.10
N ASP A 272 -8.75 6.40 -2.49
CA ASP A 272 -8.22 7.76 -2.57
C ASP A 272 -7.07 7.99 -1.57
N ASN A 273 -6.47 9.17 -1.63
CA ASN A 273 -5.38 9.62 -0.74
C ASN A 273 -5.81 9.85 0.73
N ARG A 274 -7.08 9.62 1.06
CA ARG A 274 -7.64 9.65 2.43
C ARG A 274 -7.97 8.25 2.94
N GLY A 275 -7.73 7.22 2.12
CA GLY A 275 -8.05 5.83 2.44
C GLY A 275 -9.53 5.47 2.32
N ARG A 276 -10.32 6.29 1.60
CA ARG A 276 -11.69 5.89 1.26
C ARG A 276 -11.63 4.82 0.18
N ILE A 277 -12.26 3.70 0.43
CA ILE A 277 -12.45 2.65 -0.56
C ILE A 277 -13.55 3.12 -1.53
N LEU A 278 -13.18 3.29 -2.79
CA LEU A 278 -14.06 3.77 -3.86
C LEU A 278 -14.73 2.61 -4.60
N ALA A 279 -14.01 1.49 -4.72
CA ALA A 279 -14.52 0.22 -5.22
C ALA A 279 -13.66 -0.91 -4.66
N GLU A 280 -14.29 -2.04 -4.36
CA GLU A 280 -13.60 -3.23 -3.85
C GLU A 280 -14.34 -4.51 -4.26
N ALA A 281 -13.60 -5.56 -4.61
CA ALA A 281 -14.14 -6.89 -4.81
C ALA A 281 -13.11 -7.95 -4.42
N ALA A 282 -13.57 -9.06 -3.83
CA ALA A 282 -12.74 -10.23 -3.61
C ALA A 282 -12.58 -11.02 -4.91
N THR A 283 -11.40 -11.60 -5.12
CA THR A 283 -11.16 -12.51 -6.24
C THR A 283 -11.74 -13.90 -5.98
N GLU A 284 -12.01 -14.64 -7.05
CA GLU A 284 -12.66 -15.94 -7.01
C GLU A 284 -11.84 -16.99 -7.76
N PRO A 285 -11.75 -18.24 -7.25
CA PRO A 285 -11.05 -19.32 -7.93
C PRO A 285 -11.60 -19.58 -9.35
N GLY A 286 -10.71 -19.59 -10.33
CA GLY A 286 -11.01 -19.93 -11.73
C GLY A 286 -11.86 -18.93 -12.50
N ARG A 287 -12.27 -17.81 -11.90
CA ARG A 287 -13.10 -16.79 -12.54
C ARG A 287 -12.40 -15.45 -12.60
N PHE A 288 -12.60 -14.71 -13.67
CA PHE A 288 -12.23 -13.31 -13.73
C PHE A 288 -13.17 -12.47 -12.87
N VAL A 289 -12.57 -11.64 -12.02
CA VAL A 289 -13.25 -10.58 -11.28
C VAL A 289 -12.67 -9.25 -11.75
N SER A 290 -13.55 -8.29 -12.03
CA SER A 290 -13.13 -6.95 -12.43
C SER A 290 -13.95 -5.89 -11.72
N ILE A 291 -13.31 -4.78 -11.39
CA ILE A 291 -13.95 -3.56 -10.89
C ILE A 291 -13.44 -2.36 -11.69
N THR A 292 -14.30 -1.39 -11.89
CA THR A 292 -13.91 -0.09 -12.47
C THR A 292 -14.39 1.02 -11.56
N GLY A 293 -13.55 2.01 -11.34
CA GLY A 293 -13.89 3.19 -10.54
C GLY A 293 -13.11 4.41 -10.96
N LYS A 294 -13.58 5.58 -10.52
CA LYS A 294 -12.89 6.85 -10.70
C LYS A 294 -12.14 7.19 -9.43
N VAL A 295 -10.85 7.38 -9.53
CA VAL A 295 -9.96 7.73 -8.42
C VAL A 295 -9.53 9.19 -8.58
N ASN A 296 -9.71 10.00 -7.53
CA ASN A 296 -9.22 11.37 -7.53
C ASN A 296 -7.72 11.36 -7.26
N VAL A 297 -6.94 11.86 -8.20
CA VAL A 297 -5.48 11.87 -8.14
C VAL A 297 -5.00 13.28 -7.78
N ALA A 298 -5.20 13.66 -6.52
CA ALA A 298 -4.57 14.83 -5.95
C ALA A 298 -3.20 14.47 -5.41
N HIS A 299 -2.19 15.27 -5.72
CA HIS A 299 -0.93 15.20 -4.97
C HIS A 299 -1.08 16.02 -3.68
N GLU A 300 -0.86 15.38 -2.55
CA GLU A 300 -0.79 16.04 -1.26
C GLU A 300 0.47 15.60 -0.53
N GLU A 301 1.46 16.45 -0.51
CA GLU A 301 2.65 16.18 0.28
C GLU A 301 2.32 16.25 1.77
N THR A 302 2.33 15.11 2.42
CA THR A 302 2.04 15.01 3.85
C THR A 302 3.26 15.38 4.70
N PHE A 303 3.04 15.69 5.99
CA PHE A 303 4.15 15.90 6.91
C PHE A 303 5.00 14.64 7.07
N TYR A 304 4.37 13.45 7.07
CA TYR A 304 5.09 12.18 7.14
C TYR A 304 6.00 11.97 5.90
N THR A 305 5.55 12.35 4.70
CA THR A 305 6.39 12.28 3.50
C THR A 305 7.71 13.05 3.69
N ARG A 306 7.66 14.22 4.32
CA ARG A 306 8.83 15.07 4.56
C ARG A 306 9.69 14.59 5.73
N ALA A 307 9.07 14.29 6.86
CA ALA A 307 9.76 14.06 8.13
C ALA A 307 10.02 12.58 8.46
N GLY A 308 9.37 11.64 7.74
CA GLY A 308 9.52 10.20 7.96
C GLY A 308 9.11 9.77 9.37
N ASP A 309 9.90 8.89 9.95
CA ASP A 309 9.61 8.25 11.24
C ASP A 309 9.97 9.13 12.46
N TRP A 310 9.90 10.46 12.30
CA TRP A 310 10.24 11.43 13.34
C TRP A 310 9.55 11.17 14.67
N PHE A 311 8.26 10.79 14.63
CA PHE A 311 7.46 10.53 15.82
C PHE A 311 7.95 9.29 16.59
N ALA A 312 8.31 8.23 15.86
CA ALA A 312 8.90 7.03 16.46
C ALA A 312 10.20 7.37 17.19
N TRP A 313 11.07 8.17 16.57
CA TRP A 313 12.34 8.58 17.19
C TRP A 313 12.13 9.43 18.43
N ILE A 314 11.13 10.32 18.47
CA ILE A 314 10.77 11.03 19.71
C ILE A 314 10.30 10.05 20.78
N CYS A 315 9.44 9.09 20.46
CA CYS A 315 8.99 8.08 21.42
C CYS A 315 10.17 7.27 21.97
N VAL A 316 11.13 6.86 21.14
CA VAL A 316 12.35 6.16 21.57
C VAL A 316 13.20 7.06 22.48
N ALA A 317 13.42 8.32 22.11
CA ALA A 317 14.21 9.25 22.91
C ALA A 317 13.60 9.49 24.30
N VAL A 318 12.28 9.69 24.36
CA VAL A 318 11.55 9.84 25.64
C VAL A 318 11.67 8.57 26.49
N PHE A 319 11.48 7.40 25.89
CA PHE A 319 11.59 6.13 26.59
C PHE A 319 13.00 5.92 27.20
N VAL A 320 14.05 6.13 26.39
CA VAL A 320 15.44 6.02 26.85
C VAL A 320 15.75 7.02 27.98
N SER A 321 15.23 8.27 27.84
CA SER A 321 15.44 9.30 28.88
C SER A 321 14.76 8.94 30.20
N LEU A 322 13.54 8.41 30.15
CA LEU A 322 12.82 7.95 31.35
C LEU A 322 13.52 6.76 32.00
N LEU A 323 14.00 5.81 31.21
CA LEU A 323 14.74 4.67 31.70
C LEU A 323 16.05 5.10 32.36
N ALA A 324 16.82 5.98 31.72
CA ALA A 324 18.06 6.52 32.31
C ALA A 324 17.76 7.28 33.60
N PHE A 325 16.71 8.10 33.63
CA PHE A 325 16.33 8.79 34.88
C PHE A 325 15.99 7.82 36.00
N GLN A 326 15.27 6.73 35.75
CA GLN A 326 14.95 5.72 36.77
C GLN A 326 16.21 4.97 37.27
N LEU A 327 17.14 4.66 36.37
CA LEU A 327 18.37 3.96 36.71
C LEU A 327 19.38 4.84 37.52
N LEU A 328 19.38 6.14 37.23
CA LEU A 328 20.28 7.11 37.86
C LEU A 328 19.66 7.79 39.08
N ALA A 329 18.33 7.70 39.26
CA ALA A 329 17.69 8.24 40.46
C ALA A 329 18.18 7.50 41.72
N PRO A 330 18.65 8.21 42.77
CA PRO A 330 19.10 7.58 44.00
C PRO A 330 17.96 6.76 44.61
N SER A 331 18.25 5.51 44.99
CA SER A 331 17.28 4.64 45.64
C SER A 331 16.83 5.28 46.97
N GLN A 332 15.56 5.66 47.09
CA GLN A 332 15.01 6.16 48.37
C GLN A 332 14.82 5.02 49.41
N THR A 333 15.71 4.02 49.41
CA THR A 333 15.72 2.96 50.40
C THR A 333 16.73 3.31 51.51
N GLY A 334 16.39 4.23 52.36
CA GLY A 334 17.26 4.54 53.50
C GLY A 334 16.71 5.63 54.39
N GLU A 335 15.53 5.48 54.99
CA GLU A 335 15.24 6.09 56.30
C GLU A 335 13.83 5.70 56.80
N LYS A 336 13.67 4.47 57.20
CA LYS A 336 12.66 4.04 58.18
C LYS A 336 13.19 2.83 58.95
N ARG A 337 14.29 3.05 59.73
CA ARG A 337 14.58 2.23 60.89
C ARG A 337 14.98 3.16 62.00
N HIS A 338 14.29 3.01 63.13
CA HIS A 338 14.46 3.60 64.44
C HIS A 338 13.76 4.95 64.71
N ALA A 339 12.53 4.90 65.15
CA ALA A 339 12.11 5.44 66.43
C ALA A 339 10.84 4.73 66.89
#